data_23f9e364140b62ee67721df41d3eb5b5
#
_entry.id   23f9e364140b62ee67721df41d3eb5b5
#
_cell.length_a   1.000
_cell.length_b   1.000
_cell.length_c   1.000
_cell.angle_alpha   90.00
_cell.angle_beta   90.00
_cell.angle_gamma   90.00
#
_symmetry.space_group_name_H-M   'P 1'
#
loop_
_entity.id
_entity.type
_entity.pdbx_description
1 polymer ?
#
loop_
_entity_poly.entity_id
_entity_poly.type
_entity_poly.pdbx_seq_one_letter_code
_entity_poly.pdbx_strand_id
1 'polypeptide(L)'
;MAGPDVPRVRCAEVSDARAVAELLHDFNREFDEPAPPVPVLAERIVKLLESGDTVVLLAGDVAEGLAVLRFRPAIWSSGLECYLAELYVVPARRAQGLGRALMEAALQEARDRGADTMDIGVDGTDLAARNLYESLGFTNRVGGEKSAVMYVYERELDR
;
A
#
# COMPACT_ATOMS: atom_id res chain seq x y z
N MET A 1 -5.51 -31.43 -9.86
CA MET A 1 -5.82 -30.08 -10.32
C MET A 1 -5.17 -29.09 -9.34
N ALA A 2 -4.22 -28.32 -9.81
CA ALA A 2 -3.74 -27.20 -9.03
C ALA A 2 -4.89 -26.19 -8.93
N GLY A 3 -5.31 -25.83 -7.72
CA GLY A 3 -6.22 -24.71 -7.51
C GLY A 3 -5.61 -23.43 -8.09
N PRO A 4 -6.40 -22.33 -8.23
CA PRO A 4 -5.86 -21.08 -8.72
C PRO A 4 -4.65 -20.72 -7.88
N ASP A 5 -3.54 -20.48 -8.55
CA ASP A 5 -2.27 -20.17 -7.92
C ASP A 5 -2.45 -18.85 -7.16
N VAL A 6 -2.62 -18.93 -5.84
CA VAL A 6 -2.77 -17.74 -4.99
C VAL A 6 -1.44 -17.01 -5.01
N PRO A 7 -1.40 -15.74 -5.45
CA PRO A 7 -0.17 -15.00 -5.53
C PRO A 7 0.55 -14.99 -4.18
N ARG A 8 1.82 -15.34 -4.19
CA ARG A 8 2.64 -15.36 -2.98
C ARG A 8 2.96 -13.92 -2.56
N VAL A 9 2.64 -13.58 -1.33
CA VAL A 9 2.96 -12.30 -0.71
C VAL A 9 3.91 -12.51 0.47
N ARG A 10 4.95 -11.69 0.56
CA ARG A 10 5.90 -11.70 1.67
C ARG A 10 6.29 -10.29 2.08
N CYS A 11 6.79 -10.11 3.29
CA CYS A 11 7.42 -8.87 3.72
C CYS A 11 8.76 -8.69 3.01
N ALA A 12 9.02 -7.46 2.57
CA ALA A 12 10.33 -7.08 2.04
C ALA A 12 11.36 -6.98 3.16
N GLU A 13 12.56 -7.40 2.86
CA GLU A 13 13.75 -7.20 3.68
C GLU A 13 14.58 -6.04 3.13
N VAL A 14 15.58 -5.60 3.88
CA VAL A 14 16.50 -4.51 3.45
C VAL A 14 17.17 -4.84 2.11
N SER A 15 17.48 -6.12 1.87
CA SER A 15 18.03 -6.59 0.60
C SER A 15 17.09 -6.40 -0.61
N ASP A 16 15.80 -6.22 -0.38
CA ASP A 16 14.80 -5.96 -1.42
C ASP A 16 14.68 -4.47 -1.78
N ALA A 17 15.39 -3.58 -1.11
CA ALA A 17 15.21 -2.13 -1.25
C ALA A 17 15.32 -1.64 -2.69
N ARG A 18 16.23 -2.21 -3.49
CA ARG A 18 16.37 -1.85 -4.91
C ARG A 18 15.13 -2.27 -5.71
N ALA A 19 14.64 -3.49 -5.53
CA ALA A 19 13.45 -3.99 -6.22
C ALA A 19 12.21 -3.15 -5.86
N VAL A 20 12.07 -2.78 -4.59
CA VAL A 20 11.01 -1.88 -4.12
C VAL A 20 11.13 -0.51 -4.78
N ALA A 21 12.33 0.06 -4.84
CA ALA A 21 12.59 1.34 -5.47
C ALA A 21 12.28 1.34 -6.98
N GLU A 22 12.63 0.27 -7.67
CA GLU A 22 12.31 0.10 -9.09
C GLU A 22 10.79 0.08 -9.33
N LEU A 23 10.03 -0.67 -8.53
CA LEU A 23 8.57 -0.70 -8.62
C LEU A 23 7.93 0.66 -8.35
N LEU A 24 8.36 1.37 -7.32
CA LEU A 24 7.86 2.71 -6.99
C LEU A 24 8.24 3.76 -8.05
N HIS A 25 9.42 3.65 -8.61
CA HIS A 25 9.85 4.50 -9.71
C HIS A 25 8.99 4.27 -10.95
N ASP A 26 8.74 3.03 -11.31
CA ASP A 26 7.89 2.66 -12.45
C ASP A 26 6.44 3.11 -12.23
N PHE A 27 5.95 3.01 -10.99
CA PHE A 27 4.62 3.49 -10.62
C PHE A 27 4.47 5.00 -10.91
N ASN A 28 5.38 5.83 -10.39
CA ASN A 28 5.32 7.27 -10.65
C ASN A 28 5.43 7.58 -12.14
N ARG A 29 6.31 6.91 -12.86
CA ARG A 29 6.47 7.11 -14.31
C ARG A 29 5.21 6.76 -15.10
N GLU A 30 4.48 5.72 -14.71
CA GLU A 30 3.23 5.35 -15.37
C GLU A 30 2.17 6.45 -15.27
N PHE A 31 2.17 7.21 -14.17
CA PHE A 31 1.22 8.30 -13.91
C PHE A 31 1.80 9.70 -14.16
N ASP A 32 2.91 9.79 -14.88
CA ASP A 32 3.61 11.06 -15.21
C ASP A 32 3.98 11.89 -13.97
N GLU A 33 4.20 11.21 -12.84
CA GLU A 33 4.64 11.83 -11.60
C GLU A 33 6.17 11.83 -11.47
N PRO A 34 6.77 12.86 -10.86
CA PRO A 34 8.20 12.90 -10.61
C PRO A 34 8.65 11.74 -9.72
N ALA A 35 9.77 11.13 -10.04
CA ALA A 35 10.37 10.09 -9.22
C ALA A 35 11.87 10.38 -9.00
N PRO A 36 12.38 10.24 -7.77
CA PRO A 36 13.82 10.26 -7.54
C PRO A 36 14.51 9.14 -8.32
N PRO A 37 15.80 9.27 -8.66
CA PRO A 37 16.55 8.16 -9.22
C PRO A 37 16.48 6.92 -8.34
N VAL A 38 16.44 5.74 -8.96
CA VAL A 38 16.30 4.46 -8.24
C VAL A 38 17.31 4.30 -7.09
N PRO A 39 18.60 4.62 -7.24
CA PRO A 39 19.56 4.51 -6.12
C PRO A 39 19.19 5.39 -4.92
N VAL A 40 18.74 6.61 -5.16
CA VAL A 40 18.31 7.54 -4.10
C VAL A 40 17.06 7.00 -3.38
N LEU A 41 16.12 6.51 -4.16
CA LEU A 41 14.89 5.93 -3.62
C LEU A 41 15.20 4.66 -2.80
N ALA A 42 16.11 3.81 -3.29
CA ALA A 42 16.54 2.61 -2.58
C ALA A 42 17.15 2.93 -1.21
N GLU A 43 18.00 3.95 -1.10
CA GLU A 43 18.55 4.40 0.19
C GLU A 43 17.45 4.86 1.16
N ARG A 44 16.44 5.56 0.66
CA ARG A 44 15.27 5.95 1.48
C ARG A 44 14.49 4.75 1.96
N ILE A 45 14.27 3.77 1.07
CA ILE A 45 13.56 2.53 1.42
C ILE A 45 14.31 1.75 2.51
N VAL A 46 15.62 1.64 2.43
CA VAL A 46 16.44 1.01 3.51
C VAL A 46 16.13 1.67 4.86
N LYS A 47 16.21 3.00 4.92
CA LYS A 47 15.95 3.74 6.18
C LYS A 47 14.51 3.53 6.68
N LEU A 48 13.53 3.49 5.78
CA LEU A 48 12.13 3.25 6.15
C LEU A 48 11.93 1.83 6.69
N LEU A 49 12.53 0.83 6.06
CA LEU A 49 12.44 -0.56 6.54
C LEU A 49 13.14 -0.75 7.89
N GLU A 50 14.25 -0.07 8.12
CA GLU A 50 14.98 -0.11 9.40
C GLU A 50 14.29 0.67 10.53
N SER A 51 13.43 1.64 10.21
CA SER A 51 12.72 2.44 11.22
C SER A 51 11.74 1.64 12.08
N GLY A 52 11.25 0.52 11.56
CA GLY A 52 10.20 -0.28 12.20
C GLY A 52 8.77 0.25 12.00
N ASP A 53 8.62 1.46 11.47
CA ASP A 53 7.31 2.10 11.24
C ASP A 53 6.76 1.87 9.83
N THR A 54 7.54 1.22 8.99
CA THR A 54 7.19 0.95 7.59
C THR A 54 7.35 -0.52 7.28
N VAL A 55 6.32 -1.08 6.66
CA VAL A 55 6.34 -2.44 6.12
C VAL A 55 6.06 -2.35 4.63
N VAL A 56 6.85 -3.06 3.84
CA VAL A 56 6.60 -3.25 2.42
C VAL A 56 6.27 -4.72 2.19
N LEU A 57 5.14 -4.98 1.54
CA LEU A 57 4.75 -6.31 1.08
C LEU A 57 5.06 -6.42 -0.41
N LEU A 58 5.60 -7.55 -0.81
CA LEU A 58 5.91 -7.86 -2.20
C LEU A 58 5.09 -9.05 -2.67
N ALA A 59 4.53 -8.97 -3.86
CA ALA A 59 3.79 -10.05 -4.50
C ALA A 59 4.52 -10.60 -5.71
N GLY A 60 4.44 -11.92 -5.88
CA GLY A 60 5.07 -12.66 -6.98
C GLY A 60 6.44 -13.24 -6.61
N ASP A 61 6.88 -14.25 -7.34
CA ASP A 61 8.22 -14.86 -7.18
C ASP A 61 9.34 -13.88 -7.56
N VAL A 62 9.12 -13.13 -8.61
CA VAL A 62 9.81 -11.87 -8.90
C VAL A 62 8.88 -10.76 -8.42
N ALA A 63 9.39 -9.74 -7.79
CA ALA A 63 8.56 -8.64 -7.27
C ALA A 63 7.79 -7.95 -8.42
N GLU A 64 6.50 -8.24 -8.52
CA GLU A 64 5.59 -7.75 -9.57
C GLU A 64 4.46 -6.88 -9.03
N GLY A 65 4.41 -6.73 -7.72
CA GLY A 65 3.50 -5.84 -7.02
C GLY A 65 4.00 -5.55 -5.63
N LEU A 66 3.55 -4.42 -5.08
CA LEU A 66 3.89 -4.02 -3.72
C LEU A 66 2.75 -3.29 -3.02
N ALA A 67 2.77 -3.37 -1.69
CA ALA A 67 2.00 -2.49 -0.81
C ALA A 67 2.94 -1.89 0.22
N VAL A 68 2.84 -0.60 0.47
CA VAL A 68 3.62 0.10 1.50
C VAL A 68 2.70 0.52 2.62
N LEU A 69 2.97 0.00 3.82
CA LEU A 69 2.23 0.29 5.04
C LEU A 69 3.07 1.20 5.94
N ARG A 70 2.43 2.25 6.47
CA ARG A 70 3.02 3.16 7.44
C ARG A 70 2.25 3.08 8.75
N PHE A 71 2.95 2.95 9.87
CA PHE A 71 2.35 2.80 11.19
C PHE A 71 2.70 3.99 12.09
N ARG A 72 1.74 4.40 12.91
CA ARG A 72 1.95 5.41 13.95
C ARG A 72 1.08 5.08 15.17
N PRO A 73 1.47 5.50 16.39
CA PRO A 73 0.63 5.35 17.57
C PRO A 73 -0.72 6.06 17.39
N ALA A 74 -1.79 5.38 17.76
CA ALA A 74 -3.12 5.97 17.76
C ALA A 74 -3.30 6.96 18.91
N ILE A 75 -4.13 8.00 18.71
CA ILE A 75 -4.45 8.96 19.76
C ILE A 75 -5.59 8.43 20.65
N TRP A 76 -6.57 7.77 20.03
CA TRP A 76 -7.82 7.39 20.69
C TRP A 76 -7.82 5.96 21.25
N SER A 77 -6.74 5.21 21.07
CA SER A 77 -6.55 3.87 21.60
C SER A 77 -5.09 3.65 21.99
N SER A 78 -4.81 2.51 22.62
CA SER A 78 -3.43 2.07 22.90
C SER A 78 -2.76 1.36 21.71
N GLY A 79 -3.45 1.21 20.59
CA GLY A 79 -2.96 0.54 19.40
C GLY A 79 -2.25 1.48 18.43
N LEU A 80 -2.20 1.04 17.18
CA LEU A 80 -1.60 1.77 16.07
C LEU A 80 -2.66 2.20 15.05
N GLU A 81 -2.35 3.23 14.30
CA GLU A 81 -2.99 3.56 13.03
C GLU A 81 -2.09 3.09 11.90
N CYS A 82 -2.67 2.47 10.88
CA CYS A 82 -1.98 2.07 9.66
C CYS A 82 -2.45 2.93 8.49
N TYR A 83 -1.51 3.40 7.69
CA TYR A 83 -1.77 4.08 6.43
C TYR A 83 -1.22 3.23 5.29
N LEU A 84 -2.08 2.83 4.34
CA LEU A 84 -1.64 2.26 3.08
C LEU A 84 -1.14 3.39 2.19
N ALA A 85 0.18 3.58 2.16
CA ALA A 85 0.80 4.68 1.44
C ALA A 85 0.85 4.43 -0.07
N GLU A 86 1.13 3.19 -0.49
CA GLU A 86 1.27 2.79 -1.89
C GLU A 86 0.69 1.39 -2.11
N LEU A 87 0.03 1.21 -3.25
CA LEU A 87 -0.39 -0.09 -3.78
C LEU A 87 -0.16 -0.08 -5.29
N TYR A 88 0.67 -0.97 -5.78
CA TYR A 88 1.02 -1.05 -7.18
C TYR A 88 1.20 -2.49 -7.65
N VAL A 89 0.67 -2.79 -8.83
CA VAL A 89 0.90 -4.04 -9.55
C VAL A 89 1.36 -3.68 -10.96
N VAL A 90 2.44 -4.31 -11.42
CA VAL A 90 2.94 -4.07 -12.79
C VAL A 90 1.84 -4.33 -13.82
N PRO A 91 1.75 -3.51 -14.90
CA PRO A 91 0.64 -3.61 -15.86
C PRO A 91 0.39 -5.02 -16.39
N ALA A 92 1.45 -5.77 -16.69
CA ALA A 92 1.37 -7.13 -17.23
C ALA A 92 0.73 -8.15 -16.27
N ARG A 93 0.64 -7.84 -14.98
CA ARG A 93 0.12 -8.75 -13.95
C ARG A 93 -1.19 -8.26 -13.31
N ARG A 94 -1.81 -7.23 -13.87
CA ARG A 94 -3.11 -6.72 -13.41
C ARG A 94 -4.25 -7.68 -13.76
N ALA A 95 -5.35 -7.58 -13.01
CA ALA A 95 -6.52 -8.44 -13.13
C ALA A 95 -6.24 -9.95 -12.92
N GLN A 96 -5.18 -10.28 -12.18
CA GLN A 96 -4.77 -11.64 -11.84
C GLN A 96 -4.78 -11.91 -10.34
N GLY A 97 -5.38 -11.02 -9.55
CA GLY A 97 -5.55 -11.19 -8.11
C GLY A 97 -4.39 -10.71 -7.24
N LEU A 98 -3.30 -10.14 -7.81
CA LEU A 98 -2.16 -9.65 -7.02
C LEU A 98 -2.54 -8.51 -6.09
N GLY A 99 -3.33 -7.54 -6.58
CA GLY A 99 -3.78 -6.40 -5.77
C GLY A 99 -4.62 -6.85 -4.57
N ARG A 100 -5.53 -7.78 -4.77
CA ARG A 100 -6.33 -8.37 -3.68
C ARG A 100 -5.46 -9.12 -2.69
N ALA A 101 -4.54 -9.96 -3.15
CA ALA A 101 -3.63 -10.70 -2.29
C ALA A 101 -2.77 -9.76 -1.44
N LEU A 102 -2.24 -8.68 -2.02
CA LEU A 102 -1.50 -7.64 -1.30
C LEU A 102 -2.36 -6.97 -0.23
N MET A 103 -3.60 -6.63 -0.55
CA MET A 103 -4.51 -5.98 0.40
C MET A 103 -4.92 -6.90 1.55
N GLU A 104 -5.21 -8.15 1.27
CA GLU A 104 -5.52 -9.15 2.31
C GLU A 104 -4.33 -9.37 3.24
N ALA A 105 -3.12 -9.48 2.69
CA ALA A 105 -1.89 -9.57 3.48
C ALA A 105 -1.63 -8.28 4.28
N ALA A 106 -1.90 -7.10 3.70
CA ALA A 106 -1.76 -5.81 4.37
C ALA A 106 -2.71 -5.70 5.58
N LEU A 107 -3.96 -6.09 5.42
CA LEU A 107 -4.93 -6.10 6.51
C LEU A 107 -4.50 -7.06 7.63
N GLN A 108 -3.97 -8.23 7.29
CA GLN A 108 -3.47 -9.19 8.28
C GLN A 108 -2.24 -8.65 9.01
N GLU A 109 -1.27 -8.09 8.29
CA GLU A 109 -0.08 -7.48 8.88
C GLU A 109 -0.43 -6.33 9.84
N ALA A 110 -1.40 -5.49 9.44
CA ALA A 110 -1.87 -4.41 10.29
C ALA A 110 -2.49 -4.93 11.60
N ARG A 111 -3.32 -5.97 11.53
CA ARG A 111 -3.90 -6.62 12.72
C ARG A 111 -2.82 -7.20 13.62
N ASP A 112 -1.86 -7.92 13.05
CA ASP A 112 -0.79 -8.60 13.80
C ASP A 112 0.11 -7.59 14.53
N ARG A 113 0.24 -6.37 13.99
CA ARG A 113 0.95 -5.26 14.63
C ARG A 113 0.12 -4.45 15.62
N GLY A 114 -1.16 -4.76 15.77
CA GLY A 114 -2.05 -4.08 16.71
C GLY A 114 -2.63 -2.76 16.18
N ALA A 115 -2.76 -2.62 14.87
CA ALA A 115 -3.45 -1.47 14.30
C ALA A 115 -4.97 -1.64 14.43
N ASP A 116 -5.65 -0.57 14.82
CA ASP A 116 -7.11 -0.50 14.95
C ASP A 116 -7.78 -0.09 13.65
N THR A 117 -7.08 0.69 12.83
CA THR A 117 -7.59 1.26 11.58
C THR A 117 -6.54 1.19 10.49
N MET A 118 -7.02 1.14 9.24
CA MET A 118 -6.21 1.36 8.05
C MET A 118 -6.87 2.41 7.18
N ASP A 119 -6.15 3.45 6.84
CA ASP A 119 -6.59 4.51 5.93
C ASP A 119 -5.92 4.37 4.57
N ILE A 120 -6.65 4.72 3.53
CA ILE A 120 -6.20 4.69 2.13
C ILE A 120 -6.64 5.97 1.45
N GLY A 121 -5.73 6.63 0.73
CA GLY A 121 -6.07 7.65 -0.25
C GLY A 121 -6.29 7.01 -1.62
N VAL A 122 -7.31 7.44 -2.35
CA VAL A 122 -7.60 6.96 -3.71
C VAL A 122 -8.27 8.06 -4.53
N ASP A 123 -7.91 8.17 -5.80
CA ASP A 123 -8.59 9.04 -6.74
C ASP A 123 -10.04 8.59 -6.96
N GLY A 124 -10.96 9.55 -6.96
CA GLY A 124 -12.37 9.26 -7.17
C GLY A 124 -12.67 8.60 -8.52
N THR A 125 -11.80 8.78 -9.50
CA THR A 125 -11.90 8.21 -10.85
C THR A 125 -11.28 6.82 -10.96
N ASP A 126 -10.48 6.39 -10.01
CA ASP A 126 -9.89 5.03 -9.99
C ASP A 126 -10.92 4.02 -9.49
N LEU A 127 -11.84 3.63 -10.37
CA LEU A 127 -12.93 2.72 -10.04
C LEU A 127 -12.43 1.32 -9.70
N ALA A 128 -11.36 0.85 -10.32
CA ALA A 128 -10.79 -0.47 -10.04
C ALA A 128 -10.26 -0.55 -8.60
N ALA A 129 -9.49 0.44 -8.16
CA ALA A 129 -9.00 0.53 -6.79
C ALA A 129 -10.15 0.68 -5.78
N ARG A 130 -11.09 1.59 -6.06
CA ARG A 130 -12.26 1.81 -5.20
C ARG A 130 -13.09 0.55 -5.03
N ASN A 131 -13.38 -0.17 -6.11
CA ASN A 131 -14.13 -1.43 -6.04
C ASN A 131 -13.39 -2.49 -5.22
N LEU A 132 -12.07 -2.59 -5.36
CA LEU A 132 -11.27 -3.49 -4.54
C LEU A 132 -11.37 -3.14 -3.04
N TYR A 133 -11.17 -1.88 -2.68
CA TYR A 133 -11.21 -1.43 -1.29
C TYR A 133 -12.59 -1.62 -0.67
N GLU A 134 -13.65 -1.22 -1.36
CA GLU A 134 -15.03 -1.40 -0.90
C GLU A 134 -15.39 -2.88 -0.72
N SER A 135 -14.92 -3.75 -1.62
CA SER A 135 -15.12 -5.20 -1.50
C SER A 135 -14.41 -5.81 -0.27
N LEU A 136 -13.40 -5.14 0.26
CA LEU A 136 -12.65 -5.53 1.46
C LEU A 136 -13.15 -4.83 2.74
N GLY A 137 -14.24 -4.10 2.67
CA GLY A 137 -14.88 -3.46 3.81
C GLY A 137 -14.43 -2.04 4.10
N PHE A 138 -13.61 -1.42 3.23
CA PHE A 138 -13.30 -0.01 3.35
C PHE A 138 -14.50 0.87 2.98
N THR A 139 -14.63 2.00 3.64
CA THR A 139 -15.67 2.99 3.36
C THR A 139 -15.09 4.39 3.40
N ASN A 140 -15.63 5.26 2.55
CA ASN A 140 -15.35 6.69 2.59
C ASN A 140 -16.47 7.49 3.29
N ARG A 141 -17.30 6.82 4.08
CA ARG A 141 -18.44 7.41 4.79
C ARG A 141 -18.23 7.34 6.30
N VAL A 142 -18.44 8.45 6.98
CA VAL A 142 -18.41 8.52 8.45
C VAL A 142 -19.77 8.11 8.99
N GLY A 143 -19.88 6.93 9.62
CA GLY A 143 -21.12 6.52 10.30
C GLY A 143 -22.18 5.86 9.43
N GLY A 144 -21.82 5.26 8.28
CA GLY A 144 -22.68 4.44 7.44
C GLY A 144 -23.09 5.06 6.10
N GLU A 145 -23.86 4.31 5.32
CA GLU A 145 -24.15 4.63 3.90
C GLU A 145 -24.80 5.99 3.64
N LYS A 146 -25.59 6.53 4.60
CA LYS A 146 -26.29 7.80 4.45
C LYS A 146 -25.52 9.01 5.02
N SER A 147 -24.31 8.78 5.56
CA SER A 147 -23.51 9.84 6.16
C SER A 147 -22.67 10.60 5.13
N ALA A 148 -22.01 11.67 5.60
CA ALA A 148 -21.13 12.49 4.76
C ALA A 148 -19.94 11.71 4.22
N VAL A 149 -19.52 12.05 2.99
CA VAL A 149 -18.31 11.53 2.36
C VAL A 149 -17.08 12.16 3.01
N MET A 150 -16.07 11.34 3.30
CA MET A 150 -14.76 11.80 3.72
C MET A 150 -13.93 12.20 2.50
N TYR A 151 -13.18 13.30 2.63
CA TYR A 151 -12.23 13.77 1.64
C TYR A 151 -10.84 13.78 2.23
N VAL A 152 -9.83 13.54 1.39
CA VAL A 152 -8.43 13.76 1.71
C VAL A 152 -7.99 15.08 1.10
N TYR A 153 -7.41 15.97 1.92
CA TYR A 153 -6.84 17.24 1.46
C TYR A 153 -5.33 17.20 1.63
N GLU A 154 -4.63 17.71 0.63
CA GLU A 154 -3.17 17.79 0.60
C GLU A 154 -2.73 19.22 0.28
N ARG A 155 -1.64 19.64 0.90
CA ARG A 155 -0.96 20.89 0.59
C ARG A 155 0.55 20.68 0.66
N GLU A 156 1.26 21.08 -0.38
CA GLU A 156 2.72 21.16 -0.33
C GLU A 156 3.14 22.24 0.66
N LEU A 157 4.17 21.94 1.44
CA LEU A 157 4.74 22.88 2.40
C LEU A 157 6.04 23.46 1.85
N ASP A 158 6.11 24.78 1.80
CA ASP A 158 7.31 25.51 1.41
C ASP A 158 8.43 25.23 2.43
N ARG A 159 9.64 25.01 1.94
CA ARG A 159 10.85 24.84 2.76
C ARG A 159 11.70 26.10 2.76
#